data_c3a9ea27a79d5beb7663ee0e219715cb
#
_entry.id   c3a9ea27a79d5beb7663ee0e219715cb
#
_cell.length_a   1.000
_cell.length_b   1.000
_cell.length_c   1.000
_cell.angle_alpha   90.00
_cell.angle_beta   90.00
_cell.angle_gamma   90.00
#
_symmetry.space_group_name_H-M   'P 1'
#
loop_
_entity.id
_entity.type
_entity.pdbx_description
1 polymer ?
#
loop_
_entity_poly.entity_id
_entity_poly.type
_entity_poly.pdbx_seq_one_letter_code
_entity_poly.pdbx_strand_id
1 'polypeptide(L)'
;DLYGGGTNLVATLQGDGMEQRICLSDYEWSPDDDVPGQIRFTFDKPERVGKADVRFYLNDGFTAPEDLTEEKVDLHSEEYYKMVQRSLMNLGNTYRIRKVIEKARAGKEVTLAFIGGSITQGAGAVPIHTECYAYKAYQLFQKRFARNNNVRFIKAGVGGTPSELGMIRFDRDVLREGEQPDLVVIEFAVNDEGDETKGDCYE
;
A
#
# COMPACT_ATOMS: atom_id res chain seq x y z
N ASP A 1 -6.80 -17.74 -2.68
CA ASP A 1 -7.44 -16.51 -2.18
C ASP A 1 -7.42 -15.43 -3.27
N LEU A 2 -8.48 -15.37 -4.06
CA LEU A 2 -8.64 -14.36 -5.12
C LEU A 2 -8.89 -12.93 -4.57
N TYR A 3 -9.08 -12.80 -3.25
CA TYR A 3 -9.30 -11.53 -2.56
C TYR A 3 -8.02 -10.89 -2.00
N GLY A 4 -6.91 -11.54 -2.10
CA GLY A 4 -5.65 -11.03 -1.56
C GLY A 4 -4.84 -10.24 -2.57
N GLY A 5 -5.32 -9.09 -2.99
CA GLY A 5 -4.60 -8.05 -3.74
C GLY A 5 -3.40 -8.51 -4.57
N GLY A 6 -3.53 -8.57 -5.88
CA GLY A 6 -2.38 -8.76 -6.74
C GLY A 6 -2.48 -9.89 -7.74
N THR A 7 -3.67 -10.42 -7.97
CA THR A 7 -3.87 -11.37 -9.06
C THR A 7 -4.50 -10.62 -10.24
N ASN A 8 -3.74 -10.41 -11.29
CA ASN A 8 -4.29 -9.96 -12.56
C ASN A 8 -4.81 -11.19 -13.30
N LEU A 9 -6.11 -11.25 -13.51
CA LEU A 9 -6.75 -12.28 -14.31
C LEU A 9 -6.85 -11.78 -15.75
N VAL A 10 -6.24 -12.46 -16.68
CA VAL A 10 -6.36 -12.17 -18.11
C VAL A 10 -7.02 -13.37 -18.78
N ALA A 11 -8.17 -13.15 -19.38
CA ALA A 11 -8.83 -14.14 -20.21
C ALA A 11 -8.56 -13.83 -21.69
N THR A 12 -8.11 -14.82 -22.44
CA THR A 12 -8.01 -14.74 -23.90
C THR A 12 -9.16 -15.55 -24.49
N LEU A 13 -10.05 -14.87 -25.19
CA LEU A 13 -11.17 -15.51 -25.91
C LEU A 13 -10.80 -15.66 -27.39
N GLN A 14 -10.90 -16.88 -27.90
CA GLN A 14 -10.67 -17.15 -29.31
C GLN A 14 -11.96 -17.72 -29.93
N GLY A 15 -12.46 -17.08 -30.96
CA GLY A 15 -13.62 -17.55 -31.73
C GLY A 15 -13.72 -16.87 -33.08
N ASP A 16 -14.15 -17.59 -34.09
CA ASP A 16 -14.45 -17.14 -35.48
C ASP A 16 -13.44 -16.14 -36.09
N GLY A 17 -12.12 -16.34 -35.85
CA GLY A 17 -11.07 -15.51 -36.39
C GLY A 17 -10.76 -14.26 -35.56
N MET A 18 -11.38 -14.12 -34.41
CA MET A 18 -11.04 -13.05 -33.43
C MET A 18 -10.32 -13.63 -32.22
N GLU A 19 -9.29 -12.94 -31.79
CA GLU A 19 -8.66 -13.11 -30.53
C GLU A 19 -8.89 -11.84 -29.70
N GLN A 20 -9.62 -11.94 -28.60
CA GLN A 20 -9.85 -10.83 -27.70
C GLN A 20 -9.21 -11.13 -26.35
N ARG A 21 -8.37 -10.20 -25.91
CA ARG A 21 -7.77 -10.23 -24.60
C ARG A 21 -8.60 -9.37 -23.67
N ILE A 22 -9.04 -9.94 -22.56
CA ILE A 22 -9.92 -9.27 -21.59
C ILE A 22 -9.18 -9.18 -20.28
N CYS A 23 -8.99 -7.95 -19.76
CA CYS A 23 -8.55 -7.74 -18.40
C CYS A 23 -9.77 -7.76 -17.48
N LEU A 24 -9.77 -8.61 -16.47
CA LEU A 24 -10.92 -8.80 -15.61
C LEU A 24 -11.19 -7.65 -14.63
N SER A 25 -10.26 -6.72 -14.48
CA SER A 25 -10.53 -5.45 -13.79
C SER A 25 -11.62 -4.61 -14.48
N ASP A 26 -11.88 -4.88 -15.77
CA ASP A 26 -12.83 -4.12 -16.58
C ASP A 26 -14.24 -4.73 -16.57
N TYR A 27 -14.44 -5.85 -15.87
CA TYR A 27 -15.70 -6.58 -15.82
C TYR A 27 -16.13 -6.83 -14.38
N GLU A 28 -17.44 -6.69 -14.12
CA GLU A 28 -18.03 -7.22 -12.89
C GLU A 28 -17.94 -8.74 -12.92
N TRP A 29 -17.20 -9.30 -11.98
CA TRP A 29 -17.14 -10.74 -11.77
C TRP A 29 -17.61 -11.09 -10.37
N SER A 30 -18.36 -12.14 -10.24
CA SER A 30 -18.77 -12.71 -8.96
C SER A 30 -18.47 -14.20 -8.94
N PRO A 31 -18.20 -14.79 -7.77
CA PRO A 31 -18.23 -16.24 -7.64
C PRO A 31 -19.58 -16.74 -8.18
N ASP A 32 -19.57 -17.87 -8.88
CA ASP A 32 -20.82 -18.51 -9.27
C ASP A 32 -21.40 -19.17 -8.02
N ASP A 33 -22.44 -18.58 -7.45
CA ASP A 33 -23.09 -19.08 -6.23
C ASP A 33 -23.77 -20.43 -6.45
N ASP A 34 -24.14 -20.74 -7.73
CA ASP A 34 -24.79 -22.01 -8.09
C ASP A 34 -23.77 -23.15 -8.27
N VAL A 35 -22.51 -22.82 -8.57
CA VAL A 35 -21.46 -23.83 -8.82
C VAL A 35 -20.18 -23.43 -8.08
N PRO A 36 -19.95 -23.94 -6.87
CA PRO A 36 -18.78 -23.63 -6.07
C PRO A 36 -17.47 -23.89 -6.83
N GLY A 37 -16.55 -22.91 -6.79
CA GLY A 37 -15.24 -22.97 -7.45
C GLY A 37 -15.25 -22.53 -8.91
N GLN A 38 -16.35 -22.02 -9.41
CA GLN A 38 -16.43 -21.41 -10.73
C GLN A 38 -16.50 -19.88 -10.64
N ILE A 39 -16.03 -19.25 -11.70
CA ILE A 39 -16.13 -17.80 -11.90
C ILE A 39 -16.96 -17.61 -13.18
N ARG A 40 -18.06 -16.84 -13.07
CA ARG A 40 -18.92 -16.52 -14.20
C ARG A 40 -18.56 -15.16 -14.76
N PHE A 41 -18.35 -15.09 -16.08
CA PHE A 41 -18.24 -13.83 -16.82
C PHE A 41 -19.54 -13.58 -17.56
N THR A 42 -20.08 -12.39 -17.41
CA THR A 42 -21.30 -11.95 -18.12
C THR A 42 -20.91 -10.87 -19.12
N PHE A 43 -21.27 -11.07 -20.37
CA PHE A 43 -21.02 -10.12 -21.46
C PHE A 43 -22.32 -9.38 -21.79
N ASP A 44 -22.23 -8.09 -22.09
CA ASP A 44 -23.38 -7.26 -22.50
C ASP A 44 -23.98 -7.69 -23.84
N LYS A 45 -23.21 -8.42 -24.64
CA LYS A 45 -23.64 -8.97 -25.94
C LYS A 45 -23.29 -10.45 -26.02
N PRO A 46 -24.20 -11.29 -26.58
CA PRO A 46 -23.90 -12.70 -26.80
C PRO A 46 -22.79 -12.82 -27.84
N GLU A 47 -21.63 -13.33 -27.42
CA GLU A 47 -20.51 -13.65 -28.29
C GLU A 47 -20.33 -15.15 -28.43
N ARG A 48 -19.96 -15.60 -29.63
CA ARG A 48 -19.62 -17.00 -29.86
C ARG A 48 -18.16 -17.23 -29.51
N VAL A 49 -17.93 -17.88 -28.40
CA VAL A 49 -16.58 -18.23 -27.94
C VAL A 49 -16.28 -19.66 -28.34
N GLY A 50 -15.31 -19.87 -29.21
CA GLY A 50 -14.88 -21.21 -29.63
C GLY A 50 -13.88 -21.85 -28.66
N LYS A 51 -13.02 -21.03 -28.03
CA LYS A 51 -12.04 -21.45 -27.05
C LYS A 51 -11.77 -20.29 -26.07
N ALA A 52 -11.74 -20.62 -24.79
CA ALA A 52 -11.31 -19.69 -23.76
C ALA A 52 -10.04 -20.23 -23.10
N ASP A 53 -9.00 -19.39 -23.00
CA ASP A 53 -7.78 -19.66 -22.26
C ASP A 53 -7.70 -18.63 -21.12
N VAL A 54 -7.88 -19.10 -19.88
CA VAL A 54 -7.87 -18.25 -18.69
C VAL A 54 -6.57 -18.48 -17.95
N ARG A 55 -5.76 -17.45 -17.81
CA ARG A 55 -4.48 -17.51 -17.11
C ARG A 55 -4.49 -16.63 -15.87
N PHE A 56 -4.08 -17.23 -14.77
CA PHE A 56 -3.89 -16.53 -13.51
C PHE A 56 -2.43 -16.13 -13.39
N TYR A 57 -2.20 -14.85 -13.16
CA TYR A 57 -0.86 -14.35 -12.91
C TYR A 57 -0.82 -13.86 -11.45
N LEU A 58 0.12 -14.40 -10.69
CA LEU A 58 0.44 -13.82 -9.39
C LEU A 58 1.10 -12.45 -9.61
N ASN A 59 0.82 -11.50 -8.75
CA ASN A 59 1.46 -10.18 -8.81
C ASN A 59 2.89 -10.27 -8.25
N ASP A 60 3.75 -10.97 -8.94
CA ASP A 60 5.16 -11.20 -8.63
C ASP A 60 6.09 -10.28 -9.44
N GLY A 61 5.56 -9.15 -9.91
CA GLY A 61 6.26 -8.25 -10.82
C GLY A 61 5.93 -8.48 -12.29
N PHE A 62 4.87 -9.25 -12.58
CA PHE A 62 4.37 -9.38 -13.95
C PHE A 62 3.87 -8.00 -14.42
N THR A 63 4.56 -7.44 -15.39
CA THR A 63 4.12 -6.26 -16.12
C THR A 63 3.50 -6.74 -17.42
N ALA A 64 2.24 -6.41 -17.70
CA ALA A 64 1.64 -6.68 -18.99
C ALA A 64 2.47 -5.98 -20.08
N PRO A 65 2.68 -6.58 -21.25
CA PRO A 65 3.47 -5.95 -22.32
C PRO A 65 2.99 -4.53 -22.71
N GLU A 66 1.72 -4.26 -22.50
CA GLU A 66 1.11 -2.96 -22.77
C GLU A 66 1.45 -1.91 -21.68
N ASP A 67 1.86 -2.34 -20.48
CA ASP A 67 2.23 -1.46 -19.37
C ASP A 67 3.71 -1.05 -19.41
N LEU A 68 4.45 -1.51 -20.40
CA LEU A 68 5.87 -1.17 -20.57
C LEU A 68 6.10 0.29 -21.02
N THR A 69 5.04 1.06 -21.18
CA THR A 69 5.09 2.48 -21.53
C THR A 69 5.01 3.41 -20.30
N GLU A 70 5.16 2.90 -19.09
CA GLU A 70 5.33 3.76 -17.93
C GLU A 70 6.53 4.68 -18.16
N GLU A 71 6.25 5.96 -18.40
CA GLU A 71 7.28 6.98 -18.41
C GLU A 71 7.96 6.96 -17.05
N LYS A 72 9.24 6.65 -17.03
CA LYS A 72 10.02 6.71 -15.80
C LYS A 72 10.01 8.15 -15.30
N VAL A 73 9.31 8.36 -14.19
CA VAL A 73 9.27 9.68 -13.56
C VAL A 73 10.69 10.06 -13.13
N ASP A 74 11.23 11.12 -13.69
CA ASP A 74 12.50 11.69 -13.24
C ASP A 74 12.29 12.37 -11.88
N LEU A 75 12.69 11.69 -10.81
CA LEU A 75 12.59 12.19 -9.43
C LEU A 75 13.47 13.43 -9.16
N HIS A 76 14.32 13.82 -10.10
CA HIS A 76 15.17 15.01 -10.03
C HIS A 76 14.68 16.15 -10.95
N SER A 77 13.58 15.94 -11.67
CA SER A 77 13.00 16.97 -12.53
C SER A 77 12.37 18.11 -11.73
N GLU A 78 12.32 19.29 -12.35
CA GLU A 78 11.64 20.46 -11.75
C GLU A 78 10.13 20.21 -11.60
N GLU A 79 9.53 19.47 -12.53
CA GLU A 79 8.13 19.08 -12.52
C GLU A 79 7.80 18.20 -11.33
N TYR A 80 8.67 17.22 -11.03
CA TYR A 80 8.53 16.38 -9.85
C TYR A 80 8.61 17.20 -8.56
N TYR A 81 9.58 18.12 -8.46
CA TYR A 81 9.68 19.02 -7.31
C TYR A 81 8.45 19.89 -7.14
N LYS A 82 7.91 20.46 -8.20
CA LYS A 82 6.68 21.26 -8.17
C LYS A 82 5.48 20.42 -7.72
N MET A 83 5.39 19.18 -8.19
CA MET A 83 4.35 18.24 -7.76
C MET A 83 4.43 17.97 -6.25
N VAL A 84 5.61 17.65 -5.73
CA VAL A 84 5.84 17.42 -4.30
C VAL A 84 5.51 18.67 -3.48
N GLN A 85 5.90 19.87 -3.94
CA GLN A 85 5.55 21.11 -3.26
C GLN A 85 4.04 21.36 -3.21
N ARG A 86 3.32 21.06 -4.28
CA ARG A 86 1.85 21.20 -4.29
C ARG A 86 1.14 20.19 -3.39
N SER A 87 1.74 19.03 -3.13
CA SER A 87 1.19 18.03 -2.21
C SER A 87 1.36 18.41 -0.73
N LEU A 88 2.19 19.39 -0.42
CA LEU A 88 2.46 19.82 0.94
C LEU A 88 1.35 20.73 1.43
N MET A 89 0.45 20.21 2.27
CA MET A 89 -0.65 20.98 2.88
C MET A 89 -0.15 21.89 4.01
N ASN A 90 0.61 21.32 4.95
CA ASN A 90 1.10 22.01 6.12
C ASN A 90 2.36 21.33 6.66
N LEU A 91 3.38 22.12 6.99
CA LEU A 91 4.60 21.61 7.63
C LEU A 91 4.42 21.31 9.12
N GLY A 92 3.38 21.85 9.74
CA GLY A 92 3.18 21.74 11.17
C GLY A 92 4.36 22.26 11.98
N ASN A 93 4.42 21.87 13.25
CA ASN A 93 5.56 22.18 14.11
C ASN A 93 6.67 21.13 13.94
N THR A 94 7.69 21.45 13.19
CA THR A 94 8.81 20.55 12.90
C THR A 94 9.83 20.42 14.04
N TYR A 95 9.65 21.09 15.16
CA TYR A 95 10.63 21.09 16.25
C TYR A 95 10.91 19.68 16.79
N ARG A 96 9.86 18.92 17.08
CA ARG A 96 10.00 17.54 17.59
C ARG A 96 10.69 16.61 16.60
N ILE A 97 10.33 16.68 15.32
CA ILE A 97 10.97 15.87 14.27
C ILE A 97 12.46 16.21 14.16
N ARG A 98 12.83 17.51 14.24
CA ARG A 98 14.23 17.92 14.25
C ARG A 98 15.01 17.32 15.43
N LYS A 99 14.40 17.24 16.62
CA LYS A 99 15.00 16.61 17.79
C LYS A 99 15.25 15.11 17.59
N VAL A 100 14.33 14.41 16.95
CA VAL A 100 14.51 13.00 16.58
C VAL A 100 15.69 12.83 15.61
N ILE A 101 15.78 13.70 14.61
CA ILE A 101 16.89 13.69 13.64
C ILE A 101 18.24 13.99 14.34
N GLU A 102 18.28 14.99 15.23
CA GLU A 102 19.47 15.31 16.01
C GLU A 102 19.92 14.12 16.88
N LYS A 103 18.96 13.44 17.53
CA LYS A 103 19.18 12.23 18.32
C LYS A 103 19.80 11.11 17.48
N ALA A 104 19.25 10.86 16.30
CA ALA A 104 19.76 9.84 15.36
C ALA A 104 21.19 10.18 14.89
N ARG A 105 21.44 11.43 14.50
CA ARG A 105 22.77 11.92 14.08
C ARG A 105 23.82 11.86 15.20
N ALA A 106 23.39 11.99 16.44
CA ALA A 106 24.25 11.84 17.60
C ALA A 106 24.61 10.37 17.93
N GLY A 107 24.09 9.40 17.14
CA GLY A 107 24.33 7.98 17.35
C GLY A 107 23.51 7.36 18.50
N LYS A 108 22.54 8.11 19.05
CA LYS A 108 21.64 7.60 20.06
C LYS A 108 20.55 6.75 19.41
N GLU A 109 20.08 5.73 20.11
CA GLU A 109 19.00 4.89 19.62
C GLU A 109 17.73 5.68 19.39
N VAL A 110 17.09 5.48 18.23
CA VAL A 110 15.83 6.11 17.81
C VAL A 110 14.86 5.02 17.39
N THR A 111 13.63 5.08 17.85
CA THR A 111 12.56 4.16 17.46
C THR A 111 11.53 4.89 16.60
N LEU A 112 11.36 4.40 15.37
CA LEU A 112 10.32 4.84 14.45
C LEU A 112 9.19 3.81 14.44
N ALA A 113 7.97 4.24 14.74
CA ALA A 113 6.79 3.40 14.70
C ALA A 113 5.82 3.87 13.59
N PHE A 114 5.20 2.91 12.93
CA PHE A 114 4.20 3.13 11.90
C PHE A 114 2.94 2.35 12.27
N ILE A 115 1.84 3.04 12.48
CA ILE A 115 0.54 2.43 12.76
C ILE A 115 -0.48 2.88 11.72
N GLY A 116 -1.32 1.96 11.25
CA GLY A 116 -2.27 2.28 10.20
C GLY A 116 -3.05 1.07 9.70
N GLY A 117 -3.76 1.29 8.61
CA GLY A 117 -4.55 0.29 7.91
C GLY A 117 -3.72 -0.57 6.95
N SER A 118 -4.36 -0.97 5.84
CA SER A 118 -3.75 -1.83 4.80
C SER A 118 -2.55 -1.17 4.12
N ILE A 119 -2.56 0.14 3.92
CA ILE A 119 -1.44 0.86 3.31
C ILE A 119 -0.20 0.75 4.20
N THR A 120 -0.34 0.93 5.52
CA THR A 120 0.77 0.76 6.47
C THR A 120 1.19 -0.71 6.61
N GLN A 121 0.25 -1.65 6.50
CA GLN A 121 0.57 -3.07 6.41
C GLN A 121 1.43 -3.38 5.18
N GLY A 122 1.17 -2.69 4.07
CA GLY A 122 1.88 -2.82 2.82
C GLY A 122 1.09 -3.51 1.72
N ALA A 123 -0.25 -3.41 1.74
CA ALA A 123 -1.09 -3.95 0.68
C ALA A 123 -0.63 -3.43 -0.69
N GLY A 124 -0.52 -4.32 -1.67
CA GLY A 124 -0.02 -4.03 -3.01
C GLY A 124 1.50 -4.00 -3.15
N ALA A 125 2.25 -4.03 -2.06
CA ALA A 125 3.71 -4.10 -2.11
C ALA A 125 4.22 -5.55 -2.15
N VAL A 126 5.19 -5.85 -2.99
CA VAL A 126 5.79 -7.19 -3.12
C VAL A 126 7.31 -7.11 -3.05
N PRO A 127 7.95 -7.67 -2.03
CA PRO A 127 7.40 -8.28 -0.81
C PRO A 127 6.77 -7.27 0.15
N ILE A 128 5.67 -7.63 0.78
CA ILE A 128 4.86 -6.77 1.66
C ILE A 128 5.65 -6.16 2.84
N HIS A 129 6.70 -6.81 3.28
CA HIS A 129 7.47 -6.37 4.44
C HIS A 129 8.57 -5.37 4.10
N THR A 130 9.09 -5.37 2.88
CA THR A 130 10.28 -4.60 2.48
C THR A 130 10.00 -3.56 1.40
N GLU A 131 8.91 -3.71 0.65
CA GLU A 131 8.55 -2.78 -0.42
C GLU A 131 7.45 -1.77 -0.01
N CYS A 132 6.81 -1.94 1.16
CA CYS A 132 5.83 -0.99 1.68
C CYS A 132 6.46 0.35 2.05
N TYR A 133 5.63 1.41 2.01
CA TYR A 133 6.08 2.77 2.29
C TYR A 133 6.73 2.91 3.68
N ALA A 134 6.18 2.23 4.69
CA ALA A 134 6.67 2.31 6.05
C ALA A 134 8.12 1.82 6.17
N TYR A 135 8.44 0.70 5.53
CA TYR A 135 9.80 0.19 5.52
C TYR A 135 10.75 1.05 4.67
N LYS A 136 10.29 1.53 3.51
CA LYS A 136 11.07 2.46 2.67
C LYS A 136 11.37 3.78 3.39
N ALA A 137 10.39 4.34 4.11
CA ALA A 137 10.58 5.55 4.90
C ALA A 137 11.60 5.32 6.04
N TYR A 138 11.49 4.20 6.75
CA TYR A 138 12.48 3.79 7.74
C TYR A 138 13.89 3.67 7.13
N GLN A 139 14.05 2.96 6.01
CA GLN A 139 15.34 2.81 5.34
C GLN A 139 15.92 4.18 4.93
N LEU A 140 15.07 5.07 4.39
CA LEU A 140 15.51 6.40 3.98
C LEU A 140 15.94 7.24 5.17
N PHE A 141 15.19 7.19 6.29
CA PHE A 141 15.55 7.87 7.52
C PHE A 141 16.89 7.34 8.05
N GLN A 142 17.05 6.02 8.13
CA GLN A 142 18.28 5.39 8.57
C GLN A 142 19.47 5.79 7.69
N LYS A 143 19.31 5.73 6.37
CA LYS A 143 20.35 6.12 5.41
C LYS A 143 20.78 7.58 5.55
N ARG A 144 19.83 8.49 5.82
CA ARG A 144 20.08 9.95 5.85
C ARG A 144 20.56 10.46 7.20
N PHE A 145 20.10 9.85 8.29
CA PHE A 145 20.26 10.45 9.62
C PHE A 145 20.91 9.53 10.64
N ALA A 146 20.84 8.23 10.48
CA ALA A 146 21.40 7.30 11.45
C ALA A 146 22.94 7.25 11.42
N ARG A 147 23.51 6.93 12.59
CA ARG A 147 24.88 6.46 12.72
C ARG A 147 24.86 5.02 13.23
N ASN A 148 25.65 4.14 12.63
CA ASN A 148 25.83 2.77 13.13
C ASN A 148 24.51 1.96 13.27
N ASN A 149 23.56 2.15 12.37
CA ASN A 149 22.25 1.45 12.38
C ASN A 149 21.47 1.61 13.70
N ASN A 150 21.53 2.77 14.31
CA ASN A 150 20.89 3.09 15.59
C ASN A 150 19.39 3.42 15.49
N VAL A 151 18.72 3.00 14.43
CA VAL A 151 17.27 3.22 14.24
C VAL A 151 16.53 1.90 14.32
N ARG A 152 15.57 1.80 15.25
CA ARG A 152 14.64 0.67 15.39
C ARG A 152 13.36 0.95 14.59
N PHE A 153 12.75 -0.11 14.09
CA PHE A 153 11.55 -0.05 13.28
C PHE A 153 10.42 -0.87 13.90
N ILE A 154 9.26 -0.23 14.09
CA ILE A 154 8.02 -0.88 14.50
C ILE A 154 7.00 -0.68 13.39
N LYS A 155 6.46 -1.78 12.87
CA LYS A 155 5.36 -1.76 11.90
C LYS A 155 4.12 -2.39 12.50
N ALA A 156 3.08 -1.59 12.68
CA ALA A 156 1.81 -1.94 13.28
C ALA A 156 0.62 -1.67 12.33
N GLY A 157 0.80 -1.97 11.04
CA GLY A 157 -0.26 -1.91 10.03
C GLY A 157 -1.12 -3.16 10.06
N VAL A 158 -2.45 -2.99 10.05
CA VAL A 158 -3.45 -4.06 9.98
C VAL A 158 -4.52 -3.69 8.95
N GLY A 159 -4.66 -4.51 7.91
CA GLY A 159 -5.58 -4.25 6.81
C GLY A 159 -7.04 -4.15 7.24
N GLY A 160 -7.79 -3.25 6.60
CA GLY A 160 -9.22 -3.08 6.85
C GLY A 160 -9.58 -2.43 8.19
N THR A 161 -8.61 -1.80 8.88
CA THR A 161 -8.85 -1.21 10.20
C THR A 161 -8.89 0.31 10.16
N PRO A 162 -9.91 0.93 10.80
CA PRO A 162 -9.99 2.37 11.00
C PRO A 162 -9.15 2.85 12.20
N SER A 163 -9.09 4.17 12.40
CA SER A 163 -8.31 4.80 13.46
C SER A 163 -8.74 4.40 14.87
N GLU A 164 -10.02 4.15 15.12
CA GLU A 164 -10.52 3.70 16.44
C GLU A 164 -9.86 2.37 16.86
N LEU A 165 -9.74 1.44 15.91
CA LEU A 165 -9.04 0.19 16.21
C LEU A 165 -7.54 0.42 16.37
N GLY A 166 -6.99 1.40 15.65
CA GLY A 166 -5.61 1.87 15.84
C GLY A 166 -5.37 2.34 17.26
N MET A 167 -6.25 3.18 17.78
CA MET A 167 -6.22 3.71 19.14
C MET A 167 -6.28 2.57 20.18
N ILE A 168 -7.24 1.65 20.05
CA ILE A 168 -7.42 0.53 21.01
C ILE A 168 -6.17 -0.35 21.08
N ARG A 169 -5.46 -0.57 19.97
CA ARG A 169 -4.29 -1.45 19.91
C ARG A 169 -2.95 -0.74 20.05
N PHE A 170 -2.95 0.58 20.24
CA PHE A 170 -1.74 1.40 20.27
C PHE A 170 -0.74 0.93 21.35
N ASP A 171 -1.21 0.74 22.58
CA ASP A 171 -0.38 0.29 23.70
C ASP A 171 0.29 -1.07 23.40
N ARG A 172 -0.48 -2.01 22.87
CA ARG A 172 0.02 -3.34 22.57
C ARG A 172 1.00 -3.36 21.40
N ASP A 173 0.69 -2.65 20.32
CA ASP A 173 1.39 -2.80 19.05
C ASP A 173 2.54 -1.79 18.87
N VAL A 174 2.42 -0.61 19.50
CA VAL A 174 3.38 0.50 19.39
C VAL A 174 4.21 0.68 20.66
N LEU A 175 3.57 0.79 21.83
CA LEU A 175 4.29 1.01 23.09
C LEU A 175 4.91 -0.26 23.69
N ARG A 176 4.42 -1.44 23.34
CA ARG A 176 5.05 -2.74 23.65
C ARG A 176 5.67 -2.83 25.04
N GLU A 177 4.84 -2.77 26.09
CA GLU A 177 5.29 -2.90 27.47
C GLU A 177 6.27 -1.82 27.97
N GLY A 178 6.10 -0.60 27.46
CA GLY A 178 6.87 0.57 27.93
C GLY A 178 7.91 1.08 26.94
N GLU A 179 7.99 0.53 25.75
CA GLU A 179 8.73 1.19 24.66
C GLU A 179 8.05 2.50 24.28
N GLN A 180 8.81 3.59 24.29
CA GLN A 180 8.34 4.87 23.79
C GLN A 180 9.02 5.17 22.46
N PRO A 181 8.30 5.12 21.34
CA PRO A 181 8.87 5.52 20.06
C PRO A 181 9.18 7.02 20.05
N ASP A 182 10.28 7.39 19.40
CA ASP A 182 10.67 8.77 19.22
C ASP A 182 9.83 9.49 18.15
N LEU A 183 9.32 8.72 17.18
CA LEU A 183 8.44 9.22 16.14
C LEU A 183 7.40 8.14 15.79
N VAL A 184 6.14 8.55 15.74
CA VAL A 184 5.02 7.73 15.29
C VAL A 184 4.45 8.32 14.01
N VAL A 185 4.28 7.49 13.00
CA VAL A 185 3.55 7.81 11.77
C VAL A 185 2.21 7.10 11.82
N ILE A 186 1.13 7.86 11.72
CA ILE A 186 -0.25 7.37 11.80
C ILE A 186 -0.89 7.55 10.42
N GLU A 187 -1.45 6.46 9.86
CA GLU A 187 -2.09 6.49 8.55
C GLU A 187 -3.33 5.57 8.55
N PHE A 188 -4.53 6.17 8.53
CA PHE A 188 -5.82 5.48 8.42
C PHE A 188 -6.76 6.13 7.39
N ALA A 189 -6.26 7.10 6.63
CA ALA A 189 -7.06 7.95 5.77
C ALA A 189 -7.94 7.18 4.77
N VAL A 190 -7.52 5.98 4.36
CA VAL A 190 -8.29 5.15 3.41
C VAL A 190 -9.50 4.47 4.08
N ASN A 191 -9.37 4.15 5.37
CA ASN A 191 -10.38 3.39 6.11
C ASN A 191 -11.27 4.25 7.00
N ASP A 192 -10.84 5.48 7.29
CA ASP A 192 -11.64 6.44 8.04
C ASP A 192 -12.64 7.10 7.10
N GLU A 193 -13.91 6.99 7.44
CA GLU A 193 -14.95 7.75 6.77
C GLU A 193 -14.84 9.22 7.18
N GLY A 194 -15.39 10.13 6.38
CA GLY A 194 -15.36 11.57 6.64
C GLY A 194 -16.24 12.00 7.83
N ASP A 195 -16.05 11.36 8.97
CA ASP A 195 -16.72 11.65 10.21
C ASP A 195 -15.89 12.65 11.03
N GLU A 196 -16.53 13.71 11.53
CA GLU A 196 -15.89 14.75 12.33
C GLU A 196 -15.26 14.21 13.64
N THR A 197 -15.75 13.07 14.13
CA THR A 197 -15.26 12.42 15.36
C THR A 197 -13.94 11.66 15.18
N LYS A 198 -13.49 11.42 13.96
CA LYS A 198 -12.25 10.67 13.69
C LYS A 198 -10.99 11.40 14.15
N GLY A 199 -11.04 12.73 14.25
CA GLY A 199 -9.93 13.53 14.78
C GLY A 199 -9.47 13.09 16.15
N ASP A 200 -10.40 12.74 17.03
CA ASP A 200 -10.14 12.34 18.42
C ASP A 200 -9.32 11.04 18.54
N CYS A 201 -9.35 10.20 17.50
CA CYS A 201 -8.59 8.94 17.49
C CYS A 201 -7.09 9.15 17.21
N TYR A 202 -6.69 10.34 16.77
CA TYR A 202 -5.29 10.66 16.44
C TYR A 202 -4.59 11.43 17.57
N GLU A 203 -5.33 11.96 18.57
CA GLU A 203 -4.79 12.65 19.71
C GLU A 203 -4.36 11.70 20.84
#